data_96ab709f5f2ca8197e8382cc56dd2b01
#
_entry.id   96ab709f5f2ca8197e8382cc56dd2b01
#
_cell.length_a   1.000
_cell.length_b   1.000
_cell.length_c   1.000
_cell.angle_alpha   90.00
_cell.angle_beta   90.00
_cell.angle_gamma   90.00
#
_symmetry.space_group_name_H-M   'P 1'
#
loop_
_entity.id
_entity.type
_entity.pdbx_description
1 polymer ?
#
loop_
_entity_poly.entity_id
_entity_poly.type
_entity_poly.pdbx_seq_one_letter_code
_entity_poly.pdbx_strand_id
1 'polypeptide(L)'
;LQWQKTQDNNIGMDLTLFDALDITFDYYVKNTKNLLTPVSLPPSAGFTSYTENLGETKNKGLEFKVNYRVLKDTDQDMYLSVFVSGMHNKNRITKISDALSLMNKSRDEDKANGGGGNPNLEDNSDITKPSVRYEEGQSMDAIWAVRSLGIDPATGYEVFLDREGKMTYGWKSDNQVVVGDKQPKLSGTFGFNFEYKGFSVNTSFYYKLGGQYYNQTLVDKVENVDIQYNVDKRMLTDRWTTPGVPAKFRKFDPYAALTRPTSRFVQDVRELQMTSLNVGYDFRYWGFLKKTGIERLKLQFYMNDVFRTSTIKAERGIEYPFARSCSFSLQATF
;
A
#
# COMPACT_ATOMS: atom_id res chain seq x y z
N LEU A 1 18.91 22.75 -12.33
CA LEU A 1 18.71 21.30 -12.26
C LEU A 1 20.07 20.61 -12.29
N GLN A 2 20.31 19.71 -11.33
CA GLN A 2 21.55 18.92 -11.25
C GLN A 2 21.23 17.44 -11.45
N TRP A 3 22.20 16.69 -11.95
CA TRP A 3 22.05 15.24 -12.11
C TRP A 3 21.91 14.54 -10.75
N GLN A 4 20.94 13.65 -10.66
CA GLN A 4 20.79 12.75 -9.51
C GLN A 4 21.99 11.78 -9.47
N LYS A 5 22.57 11.62 -8.28
CA LYS A 5 23.65 10.66 -8.02
C LYS A 5 23.25 9.72 -6.90
N THR A 6 23.36 8.43 -7.15
CA THR A 6 23.11 7.40 -6.13
C THR A 6 24.38 6.63 -5.87
N GLN A 7 24.78 6.57 -4.61
CA GLN A 7 25.82 5.67 -4.12
C GLN A 7 25.11 4.49 -3.43
N ASP A 8 25.38 3.29 -3.92
CA ASP A 8 24.84 2.04 -3.39
C ASP A 8 25.97 1.20 -2.81
N ASN A 9 25.83 0.87 -1.52
CA ASN A 9 26.73 -0.06 -0.83
C ASN A 9 25.88 -1.27 -0.44
N ASN A 10 26.23 -2.43 -0.97
CA ASN A 10 25.54 -3.69 -0.69
C ASN A 10 26.53 -4.73 -0.15
N ILE A 11 26.08 -5.49 0.85
CA ILE A 11 26.77 -6.67 1.36
C ILE A 11 25.77 -7.82 1.30
N GLY A 12 26.08 -8.81 0.48
CA GLY A 12 25.26 -9.99 0.28
C GLY A 12 25.97 -11.28 0.69
N MET A 13 25.18 -12.29 0.98
CA MET A 13 25.65 -13.65 1.26
C MET A 13 24.68 -14.65 0.63
N ASP A 14 25.25 -15.58 -0.14
CA ASP A 14 24.56 -16.74 -0.66
C ASP A 14 25.10 -18.01 -0.01
N LEU A 15 24.21 -18.82 0.52
CA LEU A 15 24.57 -20.04 1.23
C LEU A 15 23.68 -21.19 0.78
N THR A 16 24.29 -22.28 0.33
CA THR A 16 23.61 -23.54 0.07
C THR A 16 24.02 -24.59 1.08
N LEU A 17 23.05 -25.15 1.80
CA LEU A 17 23.28 -26.18 2.83
C LEU A 17 22.56 -27.46 2.44
N PHE A 18 23.28 -28.60 2.63
CA PHE A 18 22.74 -29.95 2.43
C PHE A 18 22.14 -30.19 1.04
N ASP A 19 22.61 -29.45 0.02
CA ASP A 19 22.06 -29.46 -1.34
C ASP A 19 20.53 -29.24 -1.42
N ALA A 20 19.93 -28.74 -0.34
CA ALA A 20 18.48 -28.62 -0.20
C ALA A 20 17.99 -27.26 0.29
N LEU A 21 18.83 -26.50 0.97
CA LEU A 21 18.47 -25.23 1.57
C LEU A 21 19.32 -24.11 1.00
N ASP A 22 18.72 -23.24 0.20
CA ASP A 22 19.37 -22.05 -0.36
C ASP A 22 18.90 -20.82 0.42
N ILE A 23 19.85 -20.04 0.92
CA ILE A 23 19.63 -18.80 1.66
C ILE A 23 20.39 -17.68 0.97
N THR A 24 19.67 -16.65 0.57
CA THR A 24 20.25 -15.38 0.10
C THR A 24 19.92 -14.30 1.13
N PHE A 25 20.89 -13.50 1.47
CA PHE A 25 20.72 -12.38 2.40
C PHE A 25 21.49 -11.17 1.88
N ASP A 26 20.84 -10.01 1.85
CA ASP A 26 21.39 -8.76 1.39
C ASP A 26 21.11 -7.63 2.39
N TYR A 27 22.13 -6.86 2.69
CA TYR A 27 22.01 -5.59 3.41
C TYR A 27 22.56 -4.47 2.54
N TYR A 28 21.75 -3.43 2.35
CA TYR A 28 22.12 -2.30 1.52
C TYR A 28 21.94 -0.95 2.19
N VAL A 29 22.77 0.01 1.77
CA VAL A 29 22.65 1.43 2.12
C VAL A 29 22.79 2.24 0.85
N LYS A 30 21.70 2.90 0.44
CA LYS A 30 21.64 3.77 -0.75
C LYS A 30 21.54 5.23 -0.31
N ASN A 31 22.52 6.04 -0.72
CA ASN A 31 22.50 7.49 -0.51
C ASN A 31 22.27 8.15 -1.86
N THR A 32 21.17 8.86 -2.01
CA THR A 32 20.80 9.58 -3.23
C THR A 32 20.93 11.06 -2.98
N LYS A 33 21.75 11.74 -3.78
CA LYS A 33 21.90 13.21 -3.79
C LYS A 33 21.19 13.80 -5.01
N ASN A 34 20.72 15.03 -4.84
CA ASN A 34 20.01 15.78 -5.90
C ASN A 34 18.83 14.96 -6.47
N LEU A 35 18.05 14.36 -5.59
CA LEU A 35 16.87 13.57 -5.97
C LEU A 35 15.94 14.41 -6.85
N LEU A 36 15.65 13.91 -8.04
CA LEU A 36 14.74 14.56 -8.98
C LEU A 36 13.30 14.13 -8.70
N THR A 37 12.42 15.11 -8.52
CA THR A 37 10.99 14.82 -8.30
C THR A 37 10.14 15.82 -9.06
N PRO A 38 9.01 15.38 -9.64
CA PRO A 38 8.03 16.28 -10.21
C PRO A 38 7.33 17.07 -9.10
N VAL A 39 7.29 18.38 -9.26
CA VAL A 39 6.56 19.32 -8.40
C VAL A 39 5.32 19.75 -9.16
N SER A 40 4.15 19.54 -8.60
CA SER A 40 2.88 19.95 -9.20
C SER A 40 2.76 21.47 -9.18
N LEU A 41 2.30 22.04 -10.29
CA LEU A 41 2.01 23.45 -10.45
C LEU A 41 0.49 23.70 -10.44
N PRO A 42 0.06 24.90 -10.02
CA PRO A 42 -1.33 25.30 -10.16
C PRO A 42 -1.74 25.32 -11.64
N PRO A 43 -3.00 24.99 -11.97
CA PRO A 43 -3.50 24.98 -13.36
C PRO A 43 -3.27 26.28 -14.12
N SER A 44 -3.22 27.42 -13.41
CA SER A 44 -2.94 28.75 -13.95
C SER A 44 -1.55 28.89 -14.57
N ALA A 45 -0.61 28.01 -14.25
CA ALA A 45 0.75 28.04 -14.78
C ALA A 45 0.87 27.49 -16.22
N GLY A 46 -0.18 26.86 -16.76
CA GLY A 46 -0.18 26.24 -18.09
C GLY A 46 0.59 24.89 -18.17
N PHE A 47 1.22 24.47 -17.10
CA PHE A 47 1.92 23.20 -16.96
C PHE A 47 1.42 22.48 -15.72
N THR A 48 1.35 21.16 -15.76
CA THR A 48 0.88 20.32 -14.62
C THR A 48 1.96 20.10 -13.58
N SER A 49 3.22 20.09 -14.00
CA SER A 49 4.36 19.90 -13.10
C SER A 49 5.67 20.33 -13.76
N TYR A 50 6.68 20.56 -12.94
CA TYR A 50 8.08 20.68 -13.35
C TYR A 50 8.95 19.79 -12.48
N THR A 51 10.15 19.45 -12.98
CA THR A 51 11.09 18.61 -12.22
C THR A 51 12.09 19.49 -11.47
N GLU A 52 12.29 19.20 -10.19
CA GLU A 52 13.19 19.92 -9.30
C GLU A 52 14.09 18.95 -8.54
N ASN A 53 15.26 19.43 -8.08
CA ASN A 53 16.10 18.70 -7.14
C ASN A 53 15.56 18.87 -5.73
N LEU A 54 14.98 17.81 -5.16
CA LEU A 54 14.37 17.83 -3.83
C LEU A 54 15.34 17.87 -2.66
N GLY A 55 16.56 17.34 -2.86
CA GLY A 55 17.54 17.23 -1.80
C GLY A 55 18.21 15.86 -1.75
N GLU A 56 18.41 15.32 -0.58
CA GLU A 56 19.12 14.06 -0.38
C GLU A 56 18.27 13.07 0.42
N THR A 57 18.38 11.79 0.06
CA THR A 57 17.69 10.71 0.77
C THR A 57 18.64 9.56 1.08
N LYS A 58 18.35 8.85 2.15
CA LYS A 58 19.04 7.64 2.56
C LYS A 58 18.05 6.50 2.74
N ASN A 59 18.30 5.41 2.03
CA ASN A 59 17.58 4.15 2.16
C ASN A 59 18.51 3.12 2.81
N LYS A 60 18.03 2.42 3.81
CA LYS A 60 18.70 1.26 4.40
C LYS A 60 17.72 0.09 4.36
N GLY A 61 18.16 -1.03 3.87
CA GLY A 61 17.31 -2.18 3.76
C GLY A 61 18.02 -3.49 4.02
N LEU A 62 17.21 -4.48 4.29
CA LEU A 62 17.59 -5.85 4.49
C LEU A 62 16.61 -6.70 3.67
N GLU A 63 17.18 -7.59 2.86
CA GLU A 63 16.42 -8.53 2.05
C GLU A 63 16.88 -9.94 2.35
N PHE A 64 15.96 -10.89 2.35
CA PHE A 64 16.29 -12.30 2.48
C PHE A 64 15.39 -13.15 1.58
N LYS A 65 15.95 -14.25 1.12
CA LYS A 65 15.24 -15.29 0.38
C LYS A 65 15.73 -16.65 0.87
N VAL A 66 14.78 -17.52 1.17
CA VAL A 66 15.04 -18.89 1.57
C VAL A 66 14.23 -19.80 0.67
N ASN A 67 14.91 -20.76 0.02
CA ASN A 67 14.27 -21.85 -0.69
C ASN A 67 14.69 -23.15 0.01
N TYR A 68 13.72 -23.97 0.33
CA TYR A 68 13.98 -25.27 0.93
C TYR A 68 13.31 -26.39 0.13
N ARG A 69 14.13 -27.29 -0.36
CA ARG A 69 13.69 -28.52 -1.00
C ARG A 69 13.39 -29.55 0.07
N VAL A 70 12.11 -29.62 0.44
CA VAL A 70 11.62 -30.49 1.52
C VAL A 70 11.72 -31.96 1.12
N LEU A 71 11.43 -32.25 -0.16
CA LEU A 71 11.37 -33.60 -0.68
C LEU A 71 11.80 -33.65 -2.13
N LYS A 72 12.63 -34.63 -2.48
CA LYS A 72 12.97 -34.98 -3.85
C LYS A 72 13.14 -36.49 -3.91
N ASP A 73 12.17 -37.18 -4.49
CA ASP A 73 12.20 -38.62 -4.75
C ASP A 73 11.99 -38.84 -6.26
N THR A 74 13.06 -39.19 -6.94
CA THR A 74 13.07 -39.42 -8.40
C THR A 74 12.38 -40.72 -8.78
N ASP A 75 12.36 -41.72 -7.89
CA ASP A 75 11.76 -43.02 -8.16
C ASP A 75 10.23 -42.94 -8.11
N GLN A 76 9.71 -42.11 -7.22
CA GLN A 76 8.28 -41.88 -7.11
C GLN A 76 7.81 -40.64 -7.88
N ASP A 77 8.69 -39.96 -8.60
CA ASP A 77 8.42 -38.68 -9.30
C ASP A 77 7.73 -37.68 -8.36
N MET A 78 8.33 -37.49 -7.17
CA MET A 78 7.81 -36.64 -6.12
C MET A 78 8.79 -35.51 -5.81
N TYR A 79 8.26 -34.27 -5.79
CA TYR A 79 9.03 -33.07 -5.49
C TYR A 79 8.21 -32.12 -4.63
N LEU A 80 8.78 -31.60 -3.55
CA LEU A 80 8.21 -30.54 -2.74
C LEU A 80 9.27 -29.52 -2.38
N SER A 81 9.06 -28.28 -2.75
CA SER A 81 9.85 -27.15 -2.29
C SER A 81 8.97 -26.07 -1.69
N VAL A 82 9.49 -25.37 -0.70
CA VAL A 82 8.89 -24.20 -0.09
C VAL A 82 9.85 -23.03 -0.23
N PHE A 83 9.31 -21.84 -0.40
CA PHE A 83 10.10 -20.63 -0.45
C PHE A 83 9.50 -19.52 0.40
N VAL A 84 10.35 -18.68 0.94
CA VAL A 84 9.96 -17.45 1.62
C VAL A 84 10.98 -16.36 1.28
N SER A 85 10.49 -15.16 1.02
CA SER A 85 11.31 -13.97 0.89
C SER A 85 10.75 -12.85 1.75
N GLY A 86 11.62 -11.94 2.18
CA GLY A 86 11.21 -10.78 2.94
C GLY A 86 12.12 -9.60 2.70
N MET A 87 11.54 -8.40 2.78
CA MET A 87 12.23 -7.14 2.63
C MET A 87 11.80 -6.18 3.74
N HIS A 88 12.79 -5.58 4.37
CA HIS A 88 12.61 -4.43 5.26
C HIS A 88 13.40 -3.25 4.67
N ASN A 89 12.75 -2.12 4.46
CA ASN A 89 13.42 -0.90 4.02
C ASN A 89 13.06 0.27 4.96
N LYS A 90 14.01 1.15 5.23
CA LYS A 90 13.82 2.39 5.97
C LYS A 90 14.35 3.55 5.16
N ASN A 91 13.45 4.37 4.67
CA ASN A 91 13.72 5.59 3.96
C ASN A 91 13.83 6.79 4.91
N ARG A 92 14.75 7.72 4.65
CA ARG A 92 14.86 9.00 5.36
C ARG A 92 15.35 10.09 4.43
N ILE A 93 14.72 11.23 4.51
CA ILE A 93 15.18 12.47 3.90
C ILE A 93 16.30 13.01 4.78
N THR A 94 17.49 13.20 4.22
CA THR A 94 18.65 13.71 4.95
C THR A 94 18.86 15.19 4.75
N LYS A 95 18.37 15.73 3.64
CA LYS A 95 18.44 17.17 3.33
C LYS A 95 17.32 17.54 2.36
N ILE A 96 16.69 18.68 2.56
CA ILE A 96 15.73 19.27 1.61
C ILE A 96 16.32 20.51 0.93
N SER A 97 15.85 20.83 -0.28
CA SER A 97 16.19 22.06 -0.99
C SER A 97 15.34 23.23 -0.48
N ASP A 98 15.84 24.46 -0.71
CA ASP A 98 15.09 25.67 -0.35
C ASP A 98 13.76 25.75 -1.13
N ALA A 99 13.76 25.34 -2.40
CA ALA A 99 12.55 25.27 -3.23
C ALA A 99 11.48 24.35 -2.62
N LEU A 100 11.89 23.18 -2.10
CA LEU A 100 10.98 22.25 -1.44
C LEU A 100 10.46 22.78 -0.11
N SER A 101 11.31 23.50 0.64
CA SER A 101 10.89 24.17 1.88
C SER A 101 9.82 25.23 1.61
N LEU A 102 10.00 26.02 0.55
CA LEU A 102 9.00 27.02 0.11
C LEU A 102 7.71 26.37 -0.35
N MET A 103 7.79 25.25 -1.10
CA MET A 103 6.62 24.50 -1.53
C MET A 103 5.83 23.92 -0.35
N ASN A 104 6.49 23.43 0.68
CA ASN A 104 5.82 22.99 1.90
C ASN A 104 5.02 24.13 2.54
N LYS A 105 5.60 25.32 2.65
CA LYS A 105 4.93 26.51 3.20
C LYS A 105 3.74 26.94 2.35
N SER A 106 3.90 27.04 1.04
CA SER A 106 2.82 27.41 0.12
C SER A 106 1.62 26.46 0.24
N ARG A 107 1.87 25.15 0.32
CA ARG A 107 0.80 24.15 0.50
C ARG A 107 0.09 24.26 1.87
N ASP A 108 0.82 24.62 2.90
CA ASP A 108 0.22 24.86 4.24
C ASP A 108 -0.69 26.10 4.20
N GLU A 109 -0.26 27.19 3.52
CA GLU A 109 -1.03 28.41 3.32
C GLU A 109 -2.28 28.17 2.48
N ASP A 110 -2.18 27.42 1.37
CA ASP A 110 -3.32 27.05 0.52
C ASP A 110 -4.37 26.28 1.31
N LYS A 111 -3.95 25.32 2.14
CA LYS A 111 -4.86 24.55 2.99
C LYS A 111 -5.47 25.38 4.14
N ALA A 112 -4.72 26.31 4.69
CA ALA A 112 -5.23 27.22 5.74
C ALA A 112 -6.35 28.11 5.17
N ASN A 113 -6.18 28.61 3.95
CA ASN A 113 -7.11 29.51 3.25
C ASN A 113 -8.31 28.81 2.59
N GLY A 114 -8.54 27.54 2.85
CA GLY A 114 -9.68 26.80 2.30
C GLY A 114 -9.34 25.91 1.11
N GLY A 115 -8.05 25.83 0.79
CA GLY A 115 -7.54 25.17 -0.42
C GLY A 115 -7.72 26.10 -1.63
N GLY A 116 -6.66 26.34 -2.40
CA GLY A 116 -6.71 27.15 -3.63
C GLY A 116 -7.54 26.54 -4.76
N GLY A 117 -8.57 25.79 -4.42
CA GLY A 117 -9.56 25.28 -5.35
C GLY A 117 -10.38 26.45 -5.91
N ASN A 118 -10.37 26.60 -7.22
CA ASN A 118 -11.32 27.43 -7.91
C ASN A 118 -12.72 27.13 -7.36
N PRO A 119 -13.44 28.10 -6.77
CA PRO A 119 -14.79 27.87 -6.21
C PRO A 119 -15.79 27.35 -7.24
N ASN A 120 -15.44 27.33 -8.52
CA ASN A 120 -16.24 26.80 -9.62
C ASN A 120 -15.86 25.37 -10.05
N LEU A 121 -14.86 24.74 -9.39
CA LEU A 121 -14.56 23.31 -9.61
C LEU A 121 -15.17 22.51 -8.47
N GLU A 122 -16.06 21.62 -8.79
CA GLU A 122 -16.76 20.71 -7.87
C GLU A 122 -15.82 19.70 -7.17
N ASP A 123 -14.53 19.66 -7.52
CA ASP A 123 -13.55 18.73 -6.95
C ASP A 123 -12.81 19.30 -5.72
N ASN A 124 -13.48 19.22 -4.58
CA ASN A 124 -12.89 19.48 -3.26
C ASN A 124 -12.03 18.33 -2.73
N SER A 125 -11.72 17.33 -3.56
CA SER A 125 -11.03 16.11 -3.14
C SER A 125 -9.62 16.36 -2.56
N ASP A 126 -8.94 17.42 -2.98
CA ASP A 126 -7.60 17.73 -2.52
C ASP A 126 -7.56 18.32 -1.10
N ILE A 127 -8.65 18.90 -0.62
CA ILE A 127 -8.75 19.43 0.75
C ILE A 127 -8.80 18.29 1.76
N THR A 128 -9.40 17.17 1.41
CA THR A 128 -9.64 16.02 2.28
C THR A 128 -8.47 15.03 2.33
N LYS A 129 -7.55 15.11 1.34
CA LYS A 129 -6.39 14.22 1.23
C LYS A 129 -5.18 14.76 1.99
N PRO A 130 -4.38 13.89 2.66
CA PRO A 130 -3.09 14.27 3.18
C PRO A 130 -2.19 14.83 2.06
N SER A 131 -1.63 16.02 2.25
CA SER A 131 -0.64 16.53 1.31
C SER A 131 0.69 15.80 1.48
N VAL A 132 1.39 15.67 0.37
CA VAL A 132 2.79 15.26 0.41
C VAL A 132 3.61 16.41 0.99
N ARG A 133 4.31 16.15 2.09
CA ARG A 133 5.21 17.10 2.76
C ARG A 133 6.53 16.40 3.03
N TYR A 134 7.62 17.09 2.78
CA TYR A 134 8.96 16.55 2.94
C TYR A 134 9.71 17.35 4.01
N GLU A 135 10.14 16.69 5.06
CA GLU A 135 10.96 17.29 6.12
C GLU A 135 12.20 16.43 6.37
N GLU A 136 13.28 17.07 6.77
CA GLU A 136 14.51 16.38 7.15
C GLU A 136 14.27 15.42 8.32
N GLY A 137 14.87 14.22 8.24
CA GLY A 137 14.69 13.16 9.24
C GLY A 137 13.41 12.33 9.06
N GLN A 138 12.45 12.75 8.23
CA GLN A 138 11.21 12.03 7.97
C GLN A 138 11.33 11.09 6.78
N SER A 139 10.37 10.16 6.67
CA SER A 139 10.23 9.29 5.51
C SER A 139 9.62 10.06 4.33
N MET A 140 9.97 9.68 3.11
CA MET A 140 9.27 10.15 1.90
C MET A 140 7.82 9.66 1.83
N ASP A 141 7.51 8.57 2.53
CA ASP A 141 6.20 7.94 2.61
C ASP A 141 5.41 8.35 3.87
N ALA A 142 5.89 9.38 4.58
CA ALA A 142 5.25 9.87 5.80
C ALA A 142 3.83 10.41 5.51
N ILE A 143 2.89 10.06 6.38
CA ILE A 143 1.52 10.55 6.33
C ILE A 143 1.42 11.75 7.26
N TRP A 144 1.11 12.92 6.70
CA TRP A 144 0.97 14.16 7.43
C TRP A 144 -0.52 14.46 7.67
N ALA A 145 -0.90 14.62 8.93
CA ALA A 145 -2.25 15.00 9.32
C ALA A 145 -2.26 15.64 10.72
N VAL A 146 -3.37 16.26 11.07
CA VAL A 146 -3.56 16.77 12.43
C VAL A 146 -3.92 15.61 13.35
N ARG A 147 -3.32 15.58 14.55
CA ARG A 147 -3.67 14.56 15.55
C ARG A 147 -5.09 14.74 16.03
N SER A 148 -5.87 13.67 16.05
CA SER A 148 -7.26 13.65 16.52
C SER A 148 -7.39 12.77 17.77
N LEU A 149 -8.18 13.22 18.72
CA LEU A 149 -8.64 12.44 19.88
C LEU A 149 -9.97 11.70 19.60
N GLY A 150 -10.52 11.87 18.38
CA GLY A 150 -11.80 11.30 18.00
C GLY A 150 -12.94 12.30 18.09
N ILE A 151 -14.16 11.79 18.15
CA ILE A 151 -15.38 12.58 18.23
C ILE A 151 -15.76 12.78 19.68
N ASP A 152 -15.96 14.03 20.07
CA ASP A 152 -16.47 14.36 21.39
C ASP A 152 -17.91 13.82 21.57
N PRO A 153 -18.13 12.92 22.53
CA PRO A 153 -19.45 12.36 22.75
C PRO A 153 -20.52 13.39 23.13
N ALA A 154 -20.13 14.52 23.74
CA ALA A 154 -21.07 15.55 24.16
C ALA A 154 -21.58 16.40 23.00
N THR A 155 -20.71 16.72 22.04
CA THR A 155 -21.00 17.71 20.99
C THR A 155 -21.09 17.13 19.58
N GLY A 156 -20.50 15.94 19.35
CA GLY A 156 -20.39 15.31 18.04
C GLY A 156 -19.37 15.96 17.12
N TYR A 157 -18.56 16.90 17.61
CA TYR A 157 -17.45 17.48 16.86
C TYR A 157 -16.15 16.71 17.06
N GLU A 158 -15.24 16.79 16.12
CA GLU A 158 -13.92 16.20 16.24
C GLU A 158 -13.01 17.07 17.11
N VAL A 159 -12.26 16.44 18.01
CA VAL A 159 -11.29 17.09 18.90
C VAL A 159 -9.90 16.84 18.36
N PHE A 160 -9.15 17.91 18.16
CA PHE A 160 -7.79 17.86 17.66
C PHE A 160 -6.76 18.18 18.78
N LEU A 161 -5.52 17.78 18.55
CA LEU A 161 -4.37 18.24 19.31
C LEU A 161 -3.53 19.20 18.46
N ASP A 162 -3.18 20.33 19.01
CA ASP A 162 -2.17 21.19 18.43
C ASP A 162 -0.75 20.59 18.56
N ARG A 163 0.28 21.31 18.11
CA ARG A 163 1.68 20.83 18.21
C ARG A 163 2.14 20.71 19.66
N GLU A 164 1.65 21.54 20.55
CA GLU A 164 1.95 21.57 21.98
C GLU A 164 1.15 20.51 22.76
N GLY A 165 0.22 19.81 22.12
CA GLY A 165 -0.62 18.79 22.75
C GLY A 165 -1.86 19.33 23.44
N LYS A 166 -2.24 20.59 23.24
CA LYS A 166 -3.46 21.19 23.76
C LYS A 166 -4.66 20.82 22.88
N MET A 167 -5.79 20.54 23.49
CA MET A 167 -7.06 20.22 22.81
C MET A 167 -7.64 21.47 22.14
N THR A 168 -8.18 21.27 20.92
CA THR A 168 -8.88 22.27 20.14
C THR A 168 -9.94 21.64 19.27
N TYR A 169 -11.02 22.36 18.98
CA TYR A 169 -12.01 21.97 17.96
C TYR A 169 -11.70 22.54 16.58
N GLY A 170 -10.73 23.46 16.46
CA GLY A 170 -10.33 24.06 15.22
C GLY A 170 -9.19 23.28 14.55
N TRP A 171 -9.44 22.78 13.34
CA TRP A 171 -8.36 22.22 12.50
C TRP A 171 -7.47 23.36 11.97
N LYS A 172 -6.16 23.21 12.08
CA LYS A 172 -5.18 24.14 11.52
C LYS A 172 -4.09 23.37 10.78
N SER A 173 -3.68 23.85 9.60
CA SER A 173 -2.60 23.23 8.81
C SER A 173 -1.28 23.17 9.55
N ASP A 174 -0.98 24.17 10.36
CA ASP A 174 0.25 24.25 11.16
C ASP A 174 0.37 23.14 12.20
N ASN A 175 -0.76 22.55 12.62
CA ASN A 175 -0.82 21.44 13.57
C ASN A 175 -0.58 20.07 12.93
N GLN A 176 -0.31 20.01 11.62
CA GLN A 176 0.02 18.74 10.97
C GLN A 176 1.37 18.21 11.46
N VAL A 177 1.38 16.94 11.76
CA VAL A 177 2.57 16.17 12.17
C VAL A 177 2.58 14.83 11.43
N VAL A 178 3.69 14.12 11.47
CA VAL A 178 3.73 12.74 10.97
C VAL A 178 2.90 11.85 11.89
N VAL A 179 1.82 11.30 11.36
CA VAL A 179 0.88 10.42 12.07
C VAL A 179 0.98 8.97 11.62
N GLY A 180 1.79 8.70 10.60
CA GLY A 180 2.03 7.37 10.08
C GLY A 180 3.07 7.36 8.97
N ASP A 181 3.42 6.15 8.52
CA ASP A 181 4.32 5.90 7.40
C ASP A 181 3.72 4.79 6.54
N LYS A 182 3.60 5.03 5.23
CA LYS A 182 3.05 4.05 4.29
C LYS A 182 3.99 2.87 4.05
N GLN A 183 5.28 3.02 4.39
CA GLN A 183 6.27 2.00 4.18
C GLN A 183 6.04 0.80 5.11
N PRO A 184 5.92 -0.44 4.59
CA PRO A 184 5.76 -1.61 5.42
C PRO A 184 7.02 -1.89 6.24
N LYS A 185 6.83 -2.40 7.45
CA LYS A 185 7.94 -2.88 8.28
C LYS A 185 8.56 -4.15 7.73
N LEU A 186 7.74 -5.00 7.10
CA LEU A 186 8.16 -6.23 6.44
C LEU A 186 7.17 -6.53 5.32
N SER A 187 7.67 -6.84 4.13
CA SER A 187 6.88 -7.36 3.02
C SER A 187 7.66 -8.43 2.28
N GLY A 188 6.96 -9.34 1.64
CA GLY A 188 7.62 -10.41 0.91
C GLY A 188 6.62 -11.39 0.31
N THR A 189 7.17 -12.51 -0.14
CA THR A 189 6.40 -13.60 -0.73
C THR A 189 6.76 -14.92 -0.09
N PHE A 190 5.81 -15.84 -0.04
CA PHE A 190 6.06 -17.24 0.30
C PHE A 190 5.15 -18.13 -0.54
N GLY A 191 5.50 -19.39 -0.64
CA GLY A 191 4.72 -20.35 -1.37
C GLY A 191 5.35 -21.73 -1.37
N PHE A 192 4.75 -22.62 -2.14
CA PHE A 192 5.29 -23.96 -2.33
C PHE A 192 5.06 -24.43 -3.77
N ASN A 193 5.94 -25.34 -4.20
CA ASN A 193 5.82 -26.09 -5.42
C ASN A 193 5.78 -27.57 -5.06
N PHE A 194 4.71 -28.26 -5.48
CA PHE A 194 4.51 -29.68 -5.25
C PHE A 194 4.28 -30.39 -6.57
N GLU A 195 4.96 -31.51 -6.75
CA GLU A 195 4.77 -32.38 -7.91
C GLU A 195 4.72 -33.84 -7.42
N TYR A 196 3.77 -34.61 -7.95
CA TYR A 196 3.64 -36.02 -7.67
C TYR A 196 2.95 -36.74 -8.84
N LYS A 197 3.66 -37.69 -9.49
CA LYS A 197 3.12 -38.54 -10.57
C LYS A 197 2.31 -37.77 -11.62
N GLY A 198 2.88 -36.66 -12.10
CA GLY A 198 2.26 -35.79 -13.11
C GLY A 198 1.31 -34.73 -12.54
N PHE A 199 0.83 -34.85 -11.31
CA PHE A 199 0.09 -33.79 -10.65
C PHE A 199 1.05 -32.70 -10.15
N SER A 200 0.71 -31.44 -10.37
CA SER A 200 1.53 -30.30 -9.96
C SER A 200 0.66 -29.20 -9.32
N VAL A 201 1.13 -28.63 -8.23
CA VAL A 201 0.53 -27.46 -7.58
C VAL A 201 1.61 -26.46 -7.27
N ASN A 202 1.45 -25.23 -7.78
CA ASN A 202 2.35 -24.12 -7.47
C ASN A 202 1.51 -22.98 -6.88
N THR A 203 1.96 -22.43 -5.76
CA THR A 203 1.28 -21.34 -5.07
C THR A 203 2.23 -20.20 -4.79
N SER A 204 1.72 -18.98 -4.80
CA SER A 204 2.44 -17.81 -4.32
C SER A 204 1.52 -16.94 -3.49
N PHE A 205 2.03 -16.52 -2.34
CA PHE A 205 1.37 -15.60 -1.43
C PHE A 205 2.24 -14.36 -1.28
N TYR A 206 1.62 -13.20 -1.27
CA TYR A 206 2.24 -11.94 -0.90
C TYR A 206 1.77 -11.55 0.51
N TYR A 207 2.69 -11.08 1.34
CA TYR A 207 2.35 -10.56 2.65
C TYR A 207 2.96 -9.18 2.87
N LYS A 208 2.24 -8.36 3.64
CA LYS A 208 2.65 -7.03 4.03
C LYS A 208 2.30 -6.81 5.50
N LEU A 209 3.30 -6.51 6.32
CA LEU A 209 3.16 -6.35 7.75
C LEU A 209 3.65 -4.97 8.18
N GLY A 210 2.79 -4.23 8.88
CA GLY A 210 3.08 -2.88 9.32
C GLY A 210 3.03 -1.86 8.18
N GLY A 211 3.35 -0.61 8.51
CA GLY A 211 3.01 0.55 7.70
C GLY A 211 1.58 1.00 7.97
N GLN A 212 1.28 2.23 7.60
CA GLN A 212 -0.03 2.84 7.77
C GLN A 212 -0.61 3.24 6.42
N TYR A 213 -1.91 3.34 6.40
CA TYR A 213 -2.69 3.77 5.26
C TYR A 213 -3.69 4.84 5.69
N TYR A 214 -3.71 5.97 5.00
CA TYR A 214 -4.78 6.94 5.17
C TYR A 214 -5.98 6.49 4.35
N ASN A 215 -7.06 6.13 5.02
CA ASN A 215 -8.25 5.58 4.37
C ASN A 215 -9.12 6.69 3.79
N GLN A 216 -8.70 7.23 2.62
CA GLN A 216 -9.41 8.28 1.91
C GLN A 216 -10.83 7.86 1.56
N THR A 217 -11.04 6.61 1.19
CA THR A 217 -12.37 6.10 0.84
C THR A 217 -13.33 6.18 2.02
N LEU A 218 -12.81 5.96 3.24
CA LEU A 218 -13.61 6.11 4.46
C LEU A 218 -14.01 7.57 4.70
N VAL A 219 -13.10 8.51 4.37
CA VAL A 219 -13.40 9.95 4.44
C VAL A 219 -14.48 10.31 3.44
N ASP A 220 -14.32 9.89 2.18
CA ASP A 220 -15.20 10.32 1.09
C ASP A 220 -16.56 9.62 1.10
N LYS A 221 -16.60 8.33 1.46
CA LYS A 221 -17.83 7.51 1.37
C LYS A 221 -18.59 7.35 2.67
N VAL A 222 -18.00 7.70 3.82
CA VAL A 222 -18.64 7.56 5.13
C VAL A 222 -18.66 8.87 5.91
N GLU A 223 -17.56 9.62 5.95
CA GLU A 223 -17.49 10.87 6.71
C GLU A 223 -18.14 12.04 5.97
N ASN A 224 -17.71 12.29 4.74
CA ASN A 224 -18.16 13.40 3.88
C ASN A 224 -19.20 12.93 2.86
N VAL A 225 -20.23 12.22 3.32
CA VAL A 225 -21.20 11.66 2.38
C VAL A 225 -22.11 12.72 1.77
N ASP A 226 -22.45 12.55 0.51
CA ASP A 226 -23.55 13.23 -0.13
C ASP A 226 -24.82 12.37 -0.01
N ILE A 227 -25.79 12.87 0.73
CA ILE A 227 -27.05 12.16 1.01
C ILE A 227 -28.00 12.08 -0.20
N GLN A 228 -27.69 12.76 -1.29
CA GLN A 228 -28.44 12.64 -2.55
C GLN A 228 -28.20 11.31 -3.25
N TYR A 229 -27.12 10.60 -2.89
CA TYR A 229 -26.74 9.30 -3.45
C TYR A 229 -26.84 8.19 -2.41
N ASN A 230 -26.64 6.95 -2.85
CA ASN A 230 -26.53 5.80 -1.95
C ASN A 230 -25.34 5.98 -1.00
N VAL A 231 -25.60 5.87 0.29
CA VAL A 231 -24.58 6.05 1.34
C VAL A 231 -24.23 4.73 2.02
N ASP A 232 -23.05 4.66 2.59
CA ASP A 232 -22.60 3.50 3.37
C ASP A 232 -23.44 3.36 4.66
N LYS A 233 -23.75 2.13 5.04
CA LYS A 233 -24.53 1.81 6.26
C LYS A 233 -23.94 2.45 7.52
N ARG A 234 -22.61 2.57 7.61
CA ARG A 234 -21.91 3.18 8.76
C ARG A 234 -22.24 4.66 8.95
N MET A 235 -22.75 5.32 7.90
CA MET A 235 -23.28 6.68 8.01
C MET A 235 -24.45 6.74 9.00
N LEU A 236 -25.21 5.66 9.15
CA LEU A 236 -26.33 5.57 10.10
C LEU A 236 -25.91 4.95 11.45
N THR A 237 -25.05 3.95 11.45
CA THR A 237 -24.76 3.13 12.65
C THR A 237 -23.61 3.66 13.50
N ASP A 238 -22.61 4.28 12.88
CA ASP A 238 -21.34 4.62 13.54
C ASP A 238 -21.15 6.15 13.70
N ARG A 239 -22.14 6.93 13.25
CA ARG A 239 -22.15 8.38 13.32
C ARG A 239 -22.75 8.87 14.63
N TRP A 240 -22.25 9.98 15.12
CA TRP A 240 -22.80 10.63 16.31
C TRP A 240 -24.24 11.13 16.06
N THR A 241 -25.16 10.77 16.94
CA THR A 241 -26.58 11.14 16.88
C THR A 241 -27.11 11.71 18.19
N THR A 242 -26.57 11.25 19.32
CA THR A 242 -27.10 11.57 20.65
C THR A 242 -25.98 11.93 21.61
N PRO A 243 -26.07 13.03 22.38
CA PRO A 243 -25.10 13.39 23.39
C PRO A 243 -24.83 12.27 24.40
N GLY A 244 -23.55 12.06 24.71
CA GLY A 244 -23.09 11.04 25.65
C GLY A 244 -22.79 9.69 25.01
N VAL A 245 -23.12 9.45 23.75
CA VAL A 245 -22.83 8.20 23.03
C VAL A 245 -21.53 8.33 22.23
N PRO A 246 -20.53 7.46 22.44
CA PRO A 246 -19.32 7.45 21.61
C PRO A 246 -19.64 7.12 20.14
N ALA A 247 -18.98 7.83 19.23
CA ALA A 247 -19.17 7.63 17.79
C ALA A 247 -17.82 7.65 17.05
N LYS A 248 -17.74 6.98 15.90
CA LYS A 248 -16.56 6.97 15.05
C LYS A 248 -16.53 8.14 14.06
N PHE A 249 -17.72 8.63 13.67
CA PHE A 249 -17.88 9.69 12.70
C PHE A 249 -18.62 10.88 13.34
N ARG A 250 -18.26 12.10 12.90
CA ARG A 250 -18.85 13.35 13.42
C ARG A 250 -20.35 13.42 13.17
N LYS A 251 -21.05 14.29 13.91
CA LYS A 251 -22.46 14.57 13.64
C LYS A 251 -22.68 14.95 12.17
N PHE A 252 -23.80 14.55 11.62
CA PHE A 252 -24.18 14.95 10.28
C PHE A 252 -24.60 16.43 10.26
N ASP A 253 -23.98 17.19 9.38
CA ASP A 253 -24.34 18.56 9.10
C ASP A 253 -24.09 18.81 7.60
N PRO A 254 -25.14 19.00 6.79
CA PRO A 254 -25.01 19.18 5.35
C PRO A 254 -24.29 20.47 4.96
N TYR A 255 -24.18 21.43 5.87
CA TYR A 255 -23.49 22.71 5.65
C TYR A 255 -22.09 22.75 6.26
N ALA A 256 -21.68 21.70 6.94
CA ALA A 256 -20.34 21.67 7.53
C ALA A 256 -19.27 21.56 6.45
N ALA A 257 -18.15 22.23 6.69
CA ALA A 257 -16.96 22.07 5.86
C ALA A 257 -16.51 20.59 5.82
N LEU A 258 -15.93 20.17 4.69
CA LEU A 258 -15.40 18.83 4.51
C LEU A 258 -14.33 18.53 5.57
N THR A 259 -14.30 17.29 6.02
CA THR A 259 -13.31 16.82 6.98
C THR A 259 -11.93 16.83 6.34
N ARG A 260 -11.03 17.61 6.94
CA ARG A 260 -9.63 17.73 6.53
C ARG A 260 -8.79 16.57 7.09
N PRO A 261 -7.55 16.37 6.61
CA PRO A 261 -6.73 15.25 7.02
C PRO A 261 -6.49 15.19 8.53
N THR A 262 -6.90 14.08 9.16
CA THR A 262 -6.73 13.80 10.58
C THR A 262 -6.20 12.39 10.81
N SER A 263 -5.55 12.16 11.94
CA SER A 263 -5.02 10.84 12.31
C SER A 263 -6.13 9.78 12.51
N ARG A 264 -7.39 10.17 12.63
CA ARG A 264 -8.53 9.27 12.81
C ARG A 264 -8.73 8.31 11.64
N PHE A 265 -8.29 8.69 10.44
CA PHE A 265 -8.37 7.88 9.23
C PHE A 265 -7.08 7.13 8.89
N VAL A 266 -6.06 7.24 9.74
CA VAL A 266 -4.81 6.47 9.59
C VAL A 266 -4.99 5.10 10.23
N GLN A 267 -4.78 4.05 9.46
CA GLN A 267 -5.00 2.67 9.86
C GLN A 267 -3.74 1.83 9.63
N ASP A 268 -3.47 0.88 10.53
CA ASP A 268 -2.36 -0.06 10.37
C ASP A 268 -2.66 -1.12 9.31
N VAL A 269 -1.70 -1.35 8.44
CA VAL A 269 -1.81 -2.30 7.32
C VAL A 269 -1.20 -3.65 7.70
N ARG A 270 -2.02 -4.70 7.63
CA ARG A 270 -1.59 -6.09 7.56
C ARG A 270 -2.35 -6.75 6.43
N GLU A 271 -1.64 -7.36 5.51
CA GLU A 271 -2.22 -7.91 4.30
C GLU A 271 -1.62 -9.27 3.99
N LEU A 272 -2.47 -10.19 3.58
CA LEU A 272 -2.12 -11.48 3.01
C LEU A 272 -2.94 -11.67 1.73
N GLN A 273 -2.26 -11.91 0.62
CA GLN A 273 -2.88 -12.13 -0.67
C GLN A 273 -2.32 -13.42 -1.29
N MET A 274 -3.18 -14.31 -1.72
CA MET A 274 -2.78 -15.41 -2.59
C MET A 274 -2.74 -14.88 -4.03
N THR A 275 -1.54 -14.61 -4.52
CA THR A 275 -1.31 -13.94 -5.80
C THR A 275 -1.47 -14.88 -6.99
N SER A 276 -1.11 -16.15 -6.81
CA SER A 276 -1.26 -17.14 -7.87
C SER A 276 -1.49 -18.55 -7.32
N LEU A 277 -2.32 -19.27 -8.04
CA LEU A 277 -2.54 -20.71 -7.91
C LEU A 277 -2.45 -21.33 -9.29
N ASN A 278 -1.55 -22.29 -9.45
CA ASN A 278 -1.43 -23.11 -10.65
C ASN A 278 -1.58 -24.57 -10.27
N VAL A 279 -2.53 -25.25 -10.86
CA VAL A 279 -2.77 -26.69 -10.69
C VAL A 279 -2.68 -27.35 -12.06
N GLY A 280 -1.82 -28.32 -12.19
CA GLY A 280 -1.59 -29.01 -13.46
C GLY A 280 -1.62 -30.52 -13.32
N TYR A 281 -1.96 -31.18 -14.41
CA TYR A 281 -1.83 -32.60 -14.56
C TYR A 281 -1.19 -32.96 -15.89
N ASP A 282 -0.09 -33.71 -15.84
CA ASP A 282 0.62 -34.28 -16.98
C ASP A 282 0.22 -35.75 -17.12
N PHE A 283 -0.45 -36.08 -18.21
CA PHE A 283 -1.00 -37.41 -18.46
C PHE A 283 0.05 -38.45 -18.90
N ARG A 284 1.35 -38.16 -18.77
CA ARG A 284 2.46 -39.07 -19.19
C ARG A 284 2.40 -40.46 -18.58
N TYR A 285 1.73 -40.64 -17.44
CA TYR A 285 1.54 -41.95 -16.78
C TYR A 285 0.34 -42.73 -17.33
N TRP A 286 -0.49 -42.16 -18.19
CA TRP A 286 -1.69 -42.78 -18.70
C TRP A 286 -1.40 -43.52 -20.02
N GLY A 287 -1.58 -44.84 -19.99
CA GLY A 287 -1.27 -45.70 -21.16
C GLY A 287 -2.08 -45.43 -22.41
N PHE A 288 -3.18 -44.67 -22.33
CA PHE A 288 -4.00 -44.35 -23.52
C PHE A 288 -3.25 -43.43 -24.48
N LEU A 289 -2.35 -42.57 -24.02
CA LEU A 289 -1.58 -41.67 -24.90
C LEU A 289 -0.78 -42.41 -25.95
N LYS A 290 -0.22 -43.58 -25.58
CA LYS A 290 0.55 -44.43 -26.54
C LYS A 290 -0.27 -44.88 -27.76
N LYS A 291 -1.61 -44.84 -27.70
CA LYS A 291 -2.53 -45.27 -28.76
C LYS A 291 -3.03 -44.11 -29.63
N THR A 292 -2.78 -42.87 -29.22
CA THR A 292 -3.36 -41.67 -29.86
C THR A 292 -2.38 -40.89 -30.73
N GLY A 293 -1.09 -41.27 -30.76
CA GLY A 293 -0.04 -40.51 -31.43
C GLY A 293 0.35 -39.21 -30.72
N ILE A 294 -0.18 -38.96 -29.51
CA ILE A 294 0.18 -37.84 -28.68
C ILE A 294 1.32 -38.26 -27.75
N GLU A 295 2.46 -37.60 -27.83
CA GLU A 295 3.62 -37.89 -26.97
C GLU A 295 3.40 -37.37 -25.58
N ARG A 296 2.78 -36.20 -25.44
CA ARG A 296 2.53 -35.57 -24.13
C ARG A 296 1.23 -34.77 -24.16
N LEU A 297 0.43 -34.94 -23.11
CA LEU A 297 -0.79 -34.15 -22.86
C LEU A 297 -0.71 -33.57 -21.47
N LYS A 298 -0.86 -32.23 -21.35
CA LYS A 298 -0.85 -31.52 -20.08
C LYS A 298 -2.06 -30.60 -19.98
N LEU A 299 -2.81 -30.72 -18.87
CA LEU A 299 -3.89 -29.80 -18.52
C LEU A 299 -3.41 -28.91 -17.38
N GLN A 300 -3.65 -27.58 -17.46
CA GLN A 300 -3.29 -26.64 -16.45
C GLN A 300 -4.45 -25.69 -16.15
N PHE A 301 -4.65 -25.43 -14.89
CA PHE A 301 -5.55 -24.42 -14.35
C PHE A 301 -4.73 -23.32 -13.70
N TYR A 302 -4.99 -22.07 -14.08
CA TYR A 302 -4.34 -20.87 -13.52
C TYR A 302 -5.40 -19.97 -12.93
N MET A 303 -5.12 -19.47 -11.74
CA MET A 303 -5.92 -18.44 -11.10
C MET A 303 -5.01 -17.41 -10.46
N ASN A 304 -5.22 -16.14 -10.79
CA ASN A 304 -4.55 -15.01 -10.17
C ASN A 304 -5.50 -14.33 -9.19
N ASP A 305 -4.92 -13.63 -8.19
CA ASP A 305 -5.66 -12.88 -7.18
C ASP A 305 -6.77 -13.73 -6.50
N VAL A 306 -6.40 -14.95 -6.08
CA VAL A 306 -7.33 -15.95 -5.57
C VAL A 306 -8.11 -15.43 -4.36
N PHE A 307 -7.41 -14.83 -3.41
CA PHE A 307 -8.02 -14.10 -2.30
C PHE A 307 -7.06 -13.03 -1.75
N ARG A 308 -7.66 -12.06 -1.07
CA ARG A 308 -6.95 -11.02 -0.32
C ARG A 308 -7.63 -10.80 1.02
N THR A 309 -6.84 -10.85 2.08
CA THR A 309 -7.25 -10.47 3.42
C THR A 309 -6.44 -9.28 3.88
N SER A 310 -7.07 -8.26 4.46
CA SER A 310 -6.42 -7.04 4.91
C SER A 310 -7.12 -6.49 6.14
N THR A 311 -6.36 -5.87 7.04
CA THR A 311 -6.92 -5.10 8.16
C THR A 311 -7.64 -3.86 7.68
N ILE A 312 -7.36 -3.40 6.46
CA ILE A 312 -8.00 -2.24 5.86
C ILE A 312 -9.06 -2.71 4.87
N LYS A 313 -10.28 -2.28 5.11
CA LYS A 313 -11.36 -2.37 4.13
C LYS A 313 -11.29 -1.15 3.23
N ALA A 314 -10.64 -1.28 2.08
CA ALA A 314 -10.74 -0.29 1.03
C ALA A 314 -12.10 -0.44 0.35
N GLU A 315 -12.96 0.57 0.53
CA GLU A 315 -14.26 0.60 -0.14
C GLU A 315 -14.01 0.75 -1.63
N ARG A 316 -14.35 -0.28 -2.40
CA ARG A 316 -14.37 -0.21 -3.87
C ARG A 316 -15.74 0.32 -4.28
N GLY A 317 -15.78 1.34 -5.11
CA GLY A 317 -17.02 1.77 -5.73
C GLY A 317 -17.56 0.70 -6.70
N ILE A 318 -18.78 0.89 -7.16
CA ILE A 318 -19.38 0.03 -8.20
C ILE A 318 -18.64 0.10 -9.53
N GLU A 319 -17.82 1.12 -9.75
CA GLU A 319 -17.05 1.35 -10.98
C GLU A 319 -15.93 0.33 -11.20
N TYR A 320 -15.40 -0.25 -10.11
CA TYR A 320 -14.30 -1.22 -10.16
C TYR A 320 -14.62 -2.45 -9.30
N PRO A 321 -15.57 -3.31 -9.73
CA PRO A 321 -15.85 -4.54 -9.00
C PRO A 321 -14.63 -5.45 -9.01
N PHE A 322 -14.45 -6.21 -7.94
CA PHE A 322 -13.38 -7.20 -7.86
C PHE A 322 -13.69 -8.35 -8.83
N ALA A 323 -12.91 -8.46 -9.89
CA ALA A 323 -12.98 -9.58 -10.81
C ALA A 323 -11.91 -10.62 -10.47
N ARG A 324 -12.29 -11.88 -10.39
CA ARG A 324 -11.39 -13.02 -10.34
C ARG A 324 -11.31 -13.61 -11.73
N SER A 325 -10.09 -13.81 -12.23
CA SER A 325 -9.87 -14.46 -13.52
C SER A 325 -9.29 -15.86 -13.31
N CYS A 326 -9.80 -16.83 -14.06
CA CYS A 326 -9.21 -18.14 -14.15
C CYS A 326 -9.03 -18.51 -15.62
N SER A 327 -8.01 -19.32 -15.90
CA SER A 327 -7.68 -19.79 -17.24
C SER A 327 -7.39 -21.28 -17.21
N PHE A 328 -7.80 -21.97 -18.29
CA PHE A 328 -7.45 -23.36 -18.53
C PHE A 328 -6.55 -23.43 -19.76
N SER A 329 -5.52 -24.22 -19.69
CA SER A 329 -4.62 -24.52 -20.81
C SER A 329 -4.54 -26.02 -21.03
N LEU A 330 -4.72 -26.45 -22.27
CA LEU A 330 -4.48 -27.82 -22.70
C LEU A 330 -3.34 -27.79 -23.71
N GLN A 331 -2.26 -28.47 -23.40
CA GLN A 331 -1.08 -28.60 -24.25
C GLN A 331 -0.94 -30.05 -24.73
N ALA A 332 -0.91 -30.26 -26.01
CA ALA A 332 -0.63 -31.54 -26.64
C ALA A 332 0.65 -31.44 -27.48
N THR A 333 1.54 -32.44 -27.35
CA THR A 333 2.74 -32.62 -28.19
C THR A 333 2.57 -33.91 -28.97
N PHE A 334 2.85 -33.84 -30.28
CA PHE A 334 2.69 -34.96 -31.23
C PHE A 334 4.05 -35.42 -31.71
#